data_18e9489874478e6b1c3a0450fd3d9f54
#
_entry.id   18e9489874478e6b1c3a0450fd3d9f54
#
_cell.length_a   1.000
_cell.length_b   1.000
_cell.length_c   1.000
_cell.angle_alpha   90.00
_cell.angle_beta   90.00
_cell.angle_gamma   90.00
#
_symmetry.space_group_name_H-M   'P 1'
#
loop_
_entity.id
_entity.type
_entity.pdbx_description
1 polymer ?
#
loop_
_entity_poly.entity_id
_entity_poly.type
_entity_poly.pdbx_seq_one_letter_code
_entity_poly.pdbx_strand_id
1 'polypeptide(L)'
;MAYLTTIDLVQGDQLPEIEITLKDSNTSPSGVVLDADDPTTFAALDLTGGSVRMRVRTVGQTGLIDTLIGTVTAATDGKVTFIFDSDTLASTGVLEGEIEFTDSGGRTQTV
;
A
#
# COMPACT_ATOMS: atom_id res chain seq x y z
N MET A 1 -4.24 0.58 -11.57
CA MET A 1 -3.01 -0.20 -11.84
C MET A 1 -2.16 -0.22 -10.59
N ALA A 2 -1.70 -1.39 -10.19
CA ALA A 2 -0.82 -1.51 -9.04
C ALA A 2 0.59 -1.01 -9.37
N TYR A 3 1.19 -0.28 -8.42
CA TYR A 3 2.54 0.24 -8.56
C TYR A 3 3.50 -0.65 -7.76
N LEU A 4 4.57 -1.13 -8.40
CA LEU A 4 5.50 -2.07 -7.80
C LEU A 4 6.73 -1.35 -7.25
N THR A 5 7.03 -1.58 -5.97
CA THR A 5 8.22 -1.10 -5.29
C THR A 5 8.84 -2.23 -4.47
N THR A 6 10.16 -2.26 -4.40
CA THR A 6 10.90 -3.24 -3.59
C THR A 6 11.53 -2.55 -2.39
N ILE A 7 11.35 -3.11 -1.21
CA ILE A 7 11.91 -2.61 0.05
C ILE A 7 12.66 -3.76 0.72
N ASP A 8 13.90 -3.50 1.14
CA ASP A 8 14.72 -4.49 1.85
C ASP A 8 14.49 -4.38 3.35
N LEU A 9 14.18 -5.51 3.99
CA LEU A 9 13.90 -5.60 5.41
C LEU A 9 14.68 -6.75 6.05
N VAL A 10 14.89 -6.67 7.36
CA VAL A 10 15.60 -7.70 8.11
C VAL A 10 14.62 -8.70 8.70
N GLN A 11 14.93 -9.99 8.54
CA GLN A 11 14.11 -11.07 9.08
C GLN A 11 13.93 -10.93 10.60
N GLY A 12 12.70 -11.12 11.04
CA GLY A 12 12.34 -11.11 12.46
C GLY A 12 12.15 -9.71 13.06
N ASP A 13 12.43 -8.65 12.31
CA ASP A 13 12.24 -7.29 12.82
C ASP A 13 10.77 -6.93 12.93
N GLN A 14 10.42 -6.23 13.99
CA GLN A 14 9.07 -5.73 14.25
C GLN A 14 9.01 -4.20 14.32
N LEU A 15 10.17 -3.56 14.52
CA LEU A 15 10.24 -2.10 14.62
C LEU A 15 10.16 -1.36 13.29
N PRO A 16 10.63 -1.92 12.17
CA PRO A 16 10.49 -1.22 10.90
C PRO A 16 9.04 -0.95 10.55
N GLU A 17 8.78 0.25 10.07
CA GLU A 17 7.48 0.62 9.53
C GLU A 17 7.67 1.16 8.12
N ILE A 18 6.64 0.99 7.29
CA ILE A 18 6.65 1.50 5.92
C ILE A 18 5.61 2.59 5.80
N GLU A 19 6.03 3.79 5.38
CA GLU A 19 5.10 4.83 4.95
C GLU A 19 4.97 4.76 3.43
N ILE A 20 3.75 4.63 2.94
CA ILE A 20 3.45 4.55 1.53
C ILE A 20 2.49 5.69 1.18
N THR A 21 2.74 6.34 0.04
CA THR A 21 1.81 7.29 -0.55
C THR A 21 1.03 6.60 -1.65
N LEU A 22 -0.28 6.49 -1.48
CA LEU A 22 -1.16 5.88 -2.47
C LEU A 22 -1.55 6.91 -3.51
N LYS A 23 -1.54 6.50 -4.77
CA LYS A 23 -1.85 7.35 -5.92
C LYS A 23 -3.06 6.82 -6.66
N ASP A 24 -3.81 7.74 -7.26
CA ASP A 24 -4.93 7.42 -8.12
C ASP A 24 -4.47 7.48 -9.58
N SER A 25 -4.40 6.31 -10.23
CA SER A 25 -3.97 6.21 -11.63
C SER A 25 -4.98 6.78 -12.63
N ASN A 26 -6.16 7.15 -12.18
CA ASN A 26 -7.23 7.71 -13.02
C ASN A 26 -7.33 9.24 -12.93
N THR A 27 -6.51 9.87 -12.10
CA THR A 27 -6.60 11.31 -11.82
C THR A 27 -5.21 11.92 -11.77
N SER A 28 -5.07 13.12 -12.30
CA SER A 28 -3.83 13.91 -12.18
C SER A 28 -4.08 15.20 -11.39
N PRO A 29 -3.03 15.75 -10.73
CA PRO A 29 -3.15 17.05 -10.11
C PRO A 29 -3.47 18.15 -11.14
N SER A 30 -4.03 19.26 -10.68
CA SER A 30 -4.35 20.40 -11.52
C SER A 30 -3.09 20.88 -12.27
N GLY A 31 -3.21 21.04 -13.59
CA GLY A 31 -2.11 21.48 -14.45
C GLY A 31 -1.16 20.37 -14.90
N VAL A 32 -1.41 19.13 -14.54
CA VAL A 32 -0.62 17.97 -14.93
C VAL A 32 -1.41 17.10 -15.90
N VAL A 33 -0.80 16.72 -17.03
CA VAL A 33 -1.43 15.80 -17.98
C VAL A 33 -1.26 14.38 -17.47
N LEU A 34 -2.38 13.65 -17.35
CA LEU A 34 -2.38 12.27 -16.88
C LEU A 34 -1.74 11.35 -17.92
N ASP A 35 -0.71 10.61 -17.49
CA ASP A 35 -0.07 9.55 -18.29
C ASP A 35 -0.13 8.26 -17.47
N ALA A 36 -0.90 7.27 -17.95
CA ALA A 36 -1.11 6.01 -17.25
C ALA A 36 0.18 5.20 -17.05
N ASP A 37 1.21 5.46 -17.84
CA ASP A 37 2.51 4.78 -17.72
C ASP A 37 3.51 5.53 -16.82
N ASP A 38 3.14 6.72 -16.35
CA ASP A 38 4.01 7.56 -15.51
C ASP A 38 3.33 7.88 -14.18
N PRO A 39 3.67 7.16 -13.08
CA PRO A 39 3.06 7.39 -11.77
C PRO A 39 3.30 8.79 -11.19
N THR A 40 4.30 9.52 -11.67
CA THR A 40 4.55 10.90 -11.21
C THR A 40 3.45 11.87 -11.64
N THR A 41 2.62 11.49 -12.61
CA THR A 41 1.47 12.28 -13.06
C THR A 41 0.19 11.99 -12.27
N PHE A 42 0.20 10.98 -11.37
CA PHE A 42 -0.99 10.60 -10.61
C PHE A 42 -1.22 11.54 -9.44
N ALA A 43 -2.50 11.86 -9.19
CA ALA A 43 -2.89 12.54 -7.96
C ALA A 43 -2.84 11.59 -6.76
N ALA A 44 -2.66 12.15 -5.56
CA ALA A 44 -2.79 11.38 -4.33
C ALA A 44 -4.23 10.85 -4.19
N LEU A 45 -4.36 9.61 -3.71
CA LEU A 45 -5.65 9.02 -3.39
C LEU A 45 -6.16 9.61 -2.09
N ASP A 46 -7.38 10.15 -2.09
CA ASP A 46 -8.00 10.68 -0.87
C ASP A 46 -8.54 9.52 -0.03
N LEU A 47 -7.96 9.33 1.15
CA LEU A 47 -8.28 8.24 2.07
C LEU A 47 -9.29 8.65 3.15
N THR A 48 -9.84 9.85 3.08
CA THR A 48 -10.74 10.37 4.12
C THR A 48 -11.93 9.45 4.36
N GLY A 49 -12.13 9.05 5.61
CA GLY A 49 -13.24 8.20 6.03
C GLY A 49 -13.12 6.74 5.63
N GLY A 50 -12.03 6.35 4.98
CA GLY A 50 -11.79 4.99 4.54
C GLY A 50 -10.77 4.26 5.40
N SER A 51 -10.48 3.02 5.00
CA SER A 51 -9.48 2.18 5.63
C SER A 51 -8.57 1.54 4.60
N VAL A 52 -7.34 1.22 5.00
CA VAL A 52 -6.32 0.62 4.13
C VAL A 52 -5.77 -0.61 4.81
N ARG A 53 -5.57 -1.68 4.04
CA ARG A 53 -4.90 -2.89 4.52
C ARG A 53 -3.93 -3.41 3.47
N MET A 54 -2.92 -4.13 3.91
CA MET A 54 -1.97 -4.81 3.04
C MET A 54 -2.04 -6.32 3.31
N ARG A 55 -2.27 -7.09 2.27
CA ARG A 55 -2.17 -8.54 2.32
C ARG A 55 -0.79 -8.95 1.87
N VAL A 56 -0.08 -9.67 2.74
CA VAL A 56 1.31 -10.09 2.50
C VAL A 56 1.35 -11.57 2.22
N ARG A 57 2.07 -11.96 1.18
CA ARG A 57 2.30 -13.35 0.80
C ARG A 57 3.71 -13.55 0.27
N THR A 58 4.16 -14.80 0.24
CA THR A 58 5.40 -15.14 -0.46
C THR A 58 5.15 -15.08 -1.97
N VAL A 59 6.07 -14.50 -2.71
CA VAL A 59 5.98 -14.42 -4.18
C VAL A 59 5.77 -15.82 -4.76
N GLY A 60 4.76 -15.94 -5.62
CA GLY A 60 4.41 -17.21 -6.26
C GLY A 60 3.52 -18.13 -5.43
N GLN A 61 3.17 -17.77 -4.21
CA GLN A 61 2.26 -18.52 -3.35
C GLN A 61 0.89 -17.87 -3.30
N THR A 62 -0.14 -18.67 -3.01
CA THR A 62 -1.52 -18.17 -2.88
C THR A 62 -1.95 -17.95 -1.45
N GLY A 63 -1.27 -18.59 -0.48
CA GLY A 63 -1.59 -18.44 0.93
C GLY A 63 -1.08 -17.13 1.50
N LEU A 64 -1.90 -16.44 2.29
CA LEU A 64 -1.48 -15.22 2.99
C LEU A 64 -0.56 -15.58 4.15
N ILE A 65 0.52 -14.78 4.32
CA ILE A 65 1.34 -14.81 5.53
C ILE A 65 0.71 -13.93 6.59
N ASP A 66 0.23 -12.74 6.21
CA ASP A 66 -0.28 -11.77 7.14
C ASP A 66 -1.19 -10.75 6.44
N THR A 67 -2.02 -10.09 7.22
CA THR A 67 -2.79 -8.91 6.78
C THR A 67 -2.49 -7.78 7.74
N LEU A 68 -1.91 -6.70 7.22
CA LEU A 68 -1.54 -5.53 8.01
C LEU A 68 -2.60 -4.45 7.84
N ILE A 69 -3.03 -3.87 8.96
CA ILE A 69 -3.94 -2.73 8.95
C ILE A 69 -3.11 -1.46 8.89
N GLY A 70 -3.37 -0.64 7.89
CA GLY A 70 -2.67 0.63 7.71
C GLY A 70 -3.19 1.71 8.65
N THR A 71 -2.29 2.57 9.12
CA THR A 71 -2.64 3.79 9.83
C THR A 71 -2.56 4.95 8.85
N VAL A 72 -3.69 5.60 8.59
CA VAL A 72 -3.75 6.77 7.71
C VAL A 72 -3.14 7.96 8.45
N THR A 73 -2.02 8.48 7.93
CA THR A 73 -1.28 9.58 8.56
C THR A 73 -1.60 10.94 7.93
N ALA A 74 -1.92 10.96 6.64
CA ALA A 74 -2.36 12.16 5.94
C ALA A 74 -3.36 11.75 4.85
N ALA A 75 -4.65 11.77 5.18
CA ALA A 75 -5.71 11.22 4.34
C ALA A 75 -5.78 11.87 2.95
N THR A 76 -5.75 13.18 2.88
CA THR A 76 -5.85 13.90 1.60
C THR A 76 -4.59 13.78 0.75
N ASP A 77 -3.47 13.42 1.35
CA ASP A 77 -2.20 13.19 0.66
C ASP A 77 -1.98 11.72 0.31
N GLY A 78 -2.91 10.84 0.66
CA GLY A 78 -2.82 9.41 0.39
C GLY A 78 -1.77 8.68 1.20
N LYS A 79 -1.33 9.23 2.33
CA LYS A 79 -0.26 8.65 3.15
C LYS A 79 -0.79 7.67 4.18
N VAL A 80 -0.18 6.50 4.21
CA VAL A 80 -0.52 5.42 5.14
C VAL A 80 0.75 4.73 5.62
N THR A 81 0.77 4.36 6.90
CA THR A 81 1.89 3.64 7.52
C THR A 81 1.46 2.22 7.89
N PHE A 82 2.30 1.24 7.57
CA PHE A 82 2.13 -0.15 7.96
C PHE A 82 3.25 -0.56 8.92
N ILE A 83 2.87 -1.22 10.01
CA ILE A 83 3.79 -1.74 11.02
C ILE A 83 3.80 -3.26 10.90
N PHE A 84 5.00 -3.85 10.89
CA PHE A 84 5.15 -5.29 10.83
C PHE A 84 4.99 -5.92 12.21
N ASP A 85 4.35 -7.09 12.25
CA ASP A 85 4.32 -7.92 13.44
C ASP A 85 5.38 -9.04 13.38
N SER A 86 5.43 -9.87 14.42
CA SER A 86 6.42 -10.93 14.51
C SER A 86 6.30 -12.00 13.43
N ASP A 87 5.12 -12.16 12.84
CA ASP A 87 4.86 -13.18 11.82
C ASP A 87 5.21 -12.70 10.42
N THR A 88 5.16 -11.38 10.17
CA THR A 88 5.35 -10.82 8.83
C THR A 88 6.75 -11.09 8.28
N LEU A 89 7.78 -10.91 9.12
CA LEU A 89 9.17 -11.08 8.74
C LEU A 89 9.80 -12.34 9.35
N ALA A 90 9.00 -13.35 9.64
CA ALA A 90 9.46 -14.57 10.29
C ALA A 90 10.33 -15.45 9.39
N SER A 91 10.23 -15.30 8.08
CA SER A 91 10.98 -16.09 7.10
C SER A 91 11.78 -15.18 6.17
N THR A 92 12.92 -15.69 5.69
CA THR A 92 13.67 -15.03 4.62
C THR A 92 13.01 -15.25 3.27
N GLY A 93 13.31 -14.38 2.32
CA GLY A 93 12.83 -14.48 0.95
C GLY A 93 12.15 -13.21 0.48
N VAL A 94 11.51 -13.31 -0.66
CA VAL A 94 10.80 -12.18 -1.26
C VAL A 94 9.31 -12.32 -0.97
N LEU A 95 8.75 -11.27 -0.37
CA LEU A 95 7.33 -11.16 -0.08
C LEU A 95 6.71 -10.13 -1.02
N GLU A 96 5.44 -10.29 -1.31
CA GLU A 96 4.67 -9.26 -2.00
C GLU A 96 3.53 -8.79 -1.12
N GLY A 97 3.26 -7.49 -1.18
CA GLY A 97 2.13 -6.86 -0.49
C GLY A 97 1.15 -6.31 -1.50
N GLU A 98 -0.12 -6.64 -1.31
CA GLU A 98 -1.22 -6.07 -2.09
C GLU A 98 -2.00 -5.11 -1.19
N ILE A 99 -2.09 -3.85 -1.61
CA ILE A 99 -2.76 -2.81 -0.84
C ILE A 99 -4.20 -2.67 -1.33
N GLU A 100 -5.12 -2.69 -0.37
CA GLU A 100 -6.55 -2.56 -0.62
C GLU A 100 -7.10 -1.38 0.17
N PHE A 101 -7.77 -0.48 -0.52
CA PHE A 101 -8.46 0.67 0.06
C PHE A 101 -9.96 0.42 0.05
N THR A 102 -10.61 0.61 1.21
CA THR A 102 -12.07 0.60 1.33
C THR A 102 -12.53 2.01 1.67
N ASP A 103 -13.35 2.62 0.84
CA ASP A 103 -13.83 3.98 1.04
C ASP A 103 -14.92 4.06 2.12
N SER A 104 -15.36 5.26 2.46
CA SER A 104 -16.39 5.49 3.48
C SER A 104 -17.75 4.89 3.11
N GLY A 105 -17.99 4.63 1.82
CA GLY A 105 -19.20 3.96 1.33
C GLY A 105 -19.10 2.45 1.31
N GLY A 106 -17.98 1.86 1.73
CA GLY A 106 -17.75 0.42 1.75
C GLY A 106 -17.25 -0.17 0.43
N ARG A 107 -16.90 0.67 -0.55
CA ARG A 107 -16.34 0.19 -1.83
C ARG A 107 -14.86 -0.07 -1.70
N THR A 108 -14.41 -1.17 -2.27
CA THR A 108 -13.05 -1.65 -2.17
C THR A 108 -12.30 -1.51 -3.50
N GLN A 109 -11.05 -1.07 -3.43
CA GLN A 109 -10.19 -0.89 -4.59
C GLN A 109 -8.80 -1.42 -4.27
N THR A 110 -8.22 -2.21 -5.18
CA THR A 110 -6.81 -2.58 -5.12
C THR A 110 -5.96 -1.44 -5.69
N VAL A 111 -4.98 -1.04 -4.94
CA VAL A 111 -4.16 0.13 -5.26
C VAL A 111 -2.80 -0.28 -5.83
#